data_25bef85351ee60e3bbe41e7e04688d0c
#
_entry.id   25bef85351ee60e3bbe41e7e04688d0c
#
_cell.length_a   1.000
_cell.length_b   1.000
_cell.length_c   1.000
_cell.angle_alpha   90.00
_cell.angle_beta   90.00
_cell.angle_gamma   90.00
#
_symmetry.space_group_name_H-M   'P 1'
#
loop_
_entity.id
_entity.type
_entity.pdbx_description
1 polymer ?
#
loop_
_entity_poly.entity_id
_entity_poly.type
_entity_poly.pdbx_seq_one_letter_code
_entity_poly.pdbx_strand_id
1 'polypeptide(L)'
;MNSLVSYFEIPVTDMDRAVTFYGTVFSNTLERTTIDGVNMALFPVTEEGQGISGALAQGESYIPSKEGPRLYFSVTNIDLTLSRVVAVGGKVAYPKTSIGELGWVAEFEDTEGNLIALHSNNG
;
A
#
# COMPACT_ATOMS: atom_id res chain seq x y z
N MET A 1 -2.58 -5.88 22.58
CA MET A 1 -1.60 -4.80 22.58
C MET A 1 -1.79 -3.91 21.34
N ASN A 2 -1.71 -2.62 21.55
CA ASN A 2 -1.88 -1.68 20.44
C ASN A 2 -0.55 -1.37 19.80
N SER A 3 -0.58 -1.24 18.49
CA SER A 3 0.55 -0.74 17.73
C SER A 3 0.74 0.75 18.04
N LEU A 4 1.99 1.25 17.96
CA LEU A 4 2.24 2.68 18.07
C LEU A 4 1.56 3.45 16.93
N VAL A 5 1.46 2.82 15.76
CA VAL A 5 0.81 3.41 14.59
C VAL A 5 -0.65 3.04 14.61
N SER A 6 -1.54 4.04 14.57
CA SER A 6 -2.98 3.78 14.59
C SER A 6 -3.53 3.54 13.18
N TYR A 7 -3.09 4.33 12.20
CA TYR A 7 -3.43 4.10 10.80
C TYR A 7 -2.49 4.92 9.91
N PHE A 8 -2.61 4.71 8.59
CA PHE A 8 -1.78 5.44 7.61
C PHE A 8 -2.65 6.02 6.51
N GLU A 9 -2.12 7.04 5.83
CA GLU A 9 -2.75 7.60 4.63
C GLU A 9 -1.72 7.64 3.51
N ILE A 10 -2.14 7.22 2.32
CA ILE A 10 -1.32 7.28 1.11
C ILE A 10 -1.89 8.37 0.21
N PRO A 11 -1.13 9.42 -0.09
CA PRO A 11 -1.62 10.48 -0.96
C PRO A 11 -1.76 9.99 -2.40
N VAL A 12 -2.87 10.38 -3.05
CA VAL A 12 -3.11 10.02 -4.45
C VAL A 12 -3.62 11.24 -5.20
N THR A 13 -3.39 11.28 -6.51
CA THR A 13 -3.86 12.38 -7.34
C THR A 13 -5.07 12.01 -8.18
N ASP A 14 -5.31 10.72 -8.39
CA ASP A 14 -6.45 10.21 -9.14
C ASP A 14 -7.01 9.02 -8.36
N MET A 15 -8.09 9.24 -7.61
CA MET A 15 -8.64 8.22 -6.73
C MET A 15 -9.11 6.98 -7.49
N ASP A 16 -9.76 7.15 -8.63
CA ASP A 16 -10.26 5.99 -9.39
C ASP A 16 -9.10 5.12 -9.85
N ARG A 17 -8.04 5.72 -10.36
CA ARG A 17 -6.84 4.99 -10.77
C ARG A 17 -6.18 4.30 -9.59
N ALA A 18 -6.06 5.01 -8.46
CA ALA A 18 -5.42 4.47 -7.28
C ALA A 18 -6.20 3.29 -6.69
N VAL A 19 -7.53 3.38 -6.66
CA VAL A 19 -8.39 2.29 -6.16
C VAL A 19 -8.24 1.06 -7.04
N THR A 20 -8.19 1.23 -8.35
CA THR A 20 -7.97 0.12 -9.28
C THR A 20 -6.60 -0.52 -9.04
N PHE A 21 -5.57 0.31 -8.87
CA PHE A 21 -4.21 -0.19 -8.64
C PHE A 21 -4.14 -1.00 -7.35
N TYR A 22 -4.50 -0.38 -6.23
CA TYR A 22 -4.36 -1.03 -4.92
C TYR A 22 -5.30 -2.21 -4.73
N GLY A 23 -6.52 -2.13 -5.30
CA GLY A 23 -7.45 -3.24 -5.27
C GLY A 23 -6.93 -4.46 -6.01
N THR A 24 -6.27 -4.26 -7.13
CA THR A 24 -5.68 -5.35 -7.91
C THR A 24 -4.42 -5.89 -7.25
N VAL A 25 -3.51 -5.01 -6.84
CA VAL A 25 -2.21 -5.42 -6.27
C VAL A 25 -2.41 -6.27 -5.01
N PHE A 26 -3.29 -5.85 -4.13
CA PHE A 26 -3.52 -6.55 -2.86
C PHE A 26 -4.77 -7.42 -2.85
N SER A 27 -5.44 -7.52 -3.98
CA SER A 27 -6.62 -8.38 -4.16
C SER A 27 -7.68 -8.12 -3.08
N ASN A 28 -8.07 -6.85 -2.97
CA ASN A 28 -9.09 -6.44 -2.00
C ASN A 28 -10.01 -5.37 -2.58
N THR A 29 -11.03 -5.02 -1.80
CA THR A 29 -11.99 -3.97 -2.17
C THR A 29 -11.85 -2.83 -1.17
N LEU A 30 -11.54 -1.63 -1.67
CA LEU A 30 -11.45 -0.44 -0.83
C LEU A 30 -12.82 0.23 -0.75
N GLU A 31 -13.14 0.79 0.40
CA GLU A 31 -14.41 1.47 0.62
C GLU A 31 -14.26 2.96 0.38
N ARG A 32 -15.00 3.49 -0.60
CA ARG A 32 -14.98 4.92 -0.93
C ARG A 32 -15.79 5.71 0.09
N THR A 33 -15.23 6.82 0.57
CA THR A 33 -15.92 7.67 1.54
C THR A 33 -15.33 9.07 1.52
N THR A 34 -15.95 9.97 2.27
CA THR A 34 -15.44 11.32 2.48
C THR A 34 -15.28 11.54 3.98
N ILE A 35 -14.09 11.94 4.41
CA ILE A 35 -13.79 12.21 5.81
C ILE A 35 -13.16 13.58 5.88
N ASP A 36 -13.75 14.46 6.71
CA ASP A 36 -13.25 15.83 6.88
C ASP A 36 -13.10 16.55 5.52
N GLY A 37 -14.07 16.33 4.63
CA GLY A 37 -14.07 16.92 3.30
C GLY A 37 -13.08 16.32 2.32
N VAL A 38 -12.35 15.27 2.70
CA VAL A 38 -11.33 14.65 1.88
C VAL A 38 -11.88 13.38 1.22
N ASN A 39 -11.63 13.25 -0.08
CA ASN A 39 -12.01 12.04 -0.84
C ASN A 39 -11.07 10.90 -0.43
N MET A 40 -11.61 9.82 0.10
CA MET A 40 -10.83 8.72 0.64
C MET A 40 -11.32 7.37 0.16
N ALA A 41 -10.42 6.39 0.19
CA ALA A 41 -10.77 4.98 -0.03
C ALA A 41 -10.08 4.17 1.07
N LEU A 42 -10.87 3.48 1.88
CA LEU A 42 -10.38 2.76 3.04
C LEU A 42 -9.99 1.34 2.68
N PHE A 43 -8.81 0.93 3.13
CA PHE A 43 -8.41 -0.47 3.04
C PHE A 43 -9.23 -1.29 4.04
N PRO A 44 -9.54 -2.55 3.72
CA PRO A 44 -10.29 -3.40 4.65
C PRO A 44 -9.46 -3.70 5.90
N VAL A 45 -10.14 -3.89 7.04
CA VAL A 45 -9.50 -4.33 8.27
C VAL A 45 -9.71 -5.83 8.42
N THR A 46 -8.81 -6.49 9.15
CA THR A 46 -8.95 -7.92 9.42
C THR A 46 -10.08 -8.14 10.43
N GLU A 47 -10.67 -9.33 10.38
CA GLU A 47 -11.77 -9.68 11.29
C GLU A 47 -11.32 -9.67 12.76
N GLU A 48 -10.08 -10.06 13.00
CA GLU A 48 -9.53 -10.11 14.35
C GLU A 48 -9.10 -8.72 14.85
N GLY A 49 -9.15 -7.71 14.01
CA GLY A 49 -8.69 -6.38 14.37
C GLY A 49 -7.21 -6.29 14.62
N GLN A 50 -6.42 -7.23 14.09
CA GLN A 50 -4.98 -7.25 14.25
C GLN A 50 -4.30 -6.37 13.21
N GLY A 51 -3.16 -5.80 13.59
CA GLY A 51 -2.40 -4.92 12.73
C GLY A 51 -3.06 -3.57 12.59
N ILE A 52 -2.67 -2.84 11.57
CA ILE A 52 -3.22 -1.53 11.29
C ILE A 52 -3.76 -1.52 9.87
N SER A 53 -4.65 -0.57 9.60
CA SER A 53 -5.12 -0.33 8.26
C SER A 53 -5.02 1.16 7.96
N GLY A 54 -5.44 1.57 6.78
CA GLY A 54 -5.33 2.94 6.38
C GLY A 54 -6.19 3.25 5.18
N ALA A 55 -5.85 4.33 4.49
CA ALA A 55 -6.65 4.82 3.38
C ALA A 55 -5.80 5.46 2.31
N LEU A 56 -6.34 5.50 1.10
CA LEU A 56 -5.89 6.40 0.06
C LEU A 56 -6.60 7.74 0.29
N ALA A 57 -5.90 8.86 0.10
CA ALA A 57 -6.47 10.18 0.35
C ALA A 57 -6.11 11.14 -0.79
N GLN A 58 -7.11 11.84 -1.30
CA GLN A 58 -6.94 12.80 -2.38
C GLN A 58 -7.37 14.19 -1.92
N GLY A 59 -6.49 15.17 -2.02
CA GLY A 59 -6.77 16.54 -1.62
C GLY A 59 -5.54 17.42 -1.77
N GLU A 60 -5.70 18.72 -1.55
CA GLU A 60 -4.60 19.68 -1.75
C GLU A 60 -3.38 19.38 -0.89
N SER A 61 -3.58 18.92 0.34
CA SER A 61 -2.48 18.64 1.25
C SER A 61 -1.89 17.25 1.08
N TYR A 62 -2.45 16.43 0.17
CA TYR A 62 -2.00 15.06 -0.04
C TYR A 62 -1.19 15.00 -1.33
N ILE A 63 0.14 15.10 -1.19
CA ILE A 63 1.06 15.16 -2.32
C ILE A 63 1.87 13.86 -2.35
N PRO A 64 1.71 13.03 -3.41
CA PRO A 64 2.49 11.80 -3.54
C PRO A 64 3.99 12.08 -3.59
N SER A 65 4.79 11.18 -3.04
CA SER A 65 6.23 11.34 -2.99
C SER A 65 6.90 9.97 -2.86
N LYS A 66 8.14 9.89 -3.35
CA LYS A 66 8.98 8.71 -3.16
C LYS A 66 9.88 8.86 -1.93
N GLU A 67 9.79 9.99 -1.25
CA GLU A 67 10.60 10.28 -0.07
C GLU A 67 9.74 10.21 1.18
N GLY A 68 10.38 10.23 2.33
CA GLY A 68 9.69 10.14 3.61
C GLY A 68 9.63 8.73 4.15
N PRO A 69 8.73 8.46 5.09
CA PRO A 69 8.64 7.14 5.71
C PRO A 69 8.32 6.06 4.68
N ARG A 70 8.82 4.86 4.96
CA ARG A 70 8.57 3.71 4.10
C ARG A 70 7.49 2.84 4.73
N LEU A 71 6.41 2.61 3.99
CA LEU A 71 5.28 1.81 4.45
C LEU A 71 5.41 0.41 3.87
N TYR A 72 5.45 -0.60 4.74
CA TYR A 72 5.56 -2.00 4.33
C TYR A 72 4.22 -2.69 4.46
N PHE A 73 3.73 -3.23 3.34
CA PHE A 73 2.55 -4.10 3.34
C PHE A 73 2.98 -5.54 3.51
N SER A 74 2.31 -6.27 4.39
CA SER A 74 2.56 -7.70 4.58
C SER A 74 1.85 -8.49 3.50
N VAL A 75 2.59 -9.35 2.79
CA VAL A 75 2.03 -10.22 1.77
C VAL A 75 2.59 -11.62 1.95
N THR A 76 1.91 -12.61 1.39
CA THR A 76 2.35 -14.00 1.46
C THR A 76 3.25 -14.38 0.28
N ASN A 77 3.15 -13.66 -0.83
CA ASN A 77 3.91 -13.97 -2.04
C ASN A 77 4.32 -12.69 -2.75
N ILE A 78 5.58 -12.27 -2.53
CA ILE A 78 6.09 -11.04 -3.10
C ILE A 78 6.13 -11.10 -4.62
N ASP A 79 6.54 -12.24 -5.21
CA ASP A 79 6.63 -12.35 -6.66
C ASP A 79 5.27 -12.14 -7.32
N LEU A 80 4.22 -12.73 -6.77
CA LEU A 80 2.86 -12.57 -7.29
C LEU A 80 2.40 -11.11 -7.15
N THR A 81 2.67 -10.51 -6.00
CA THR A 81 2.29 -9.11 -5.75
C THR A 81 3.00 -8.18 -6.74
N LEU A 82 4.29 -8.37 -6.95
CA LEU A 82 5.05 -7.55 -7.91
C LEU A 82 4.54 -7.72 -9.34
N SER A 83 4.15 -8.94 -9.72
CA SER A 83 3.58 -9.15 -11.05
C SER A 83 2.28 -8.38 -11.24
N ARG A 84 1.47 -8.27 -10.19
CA ARG A 84 0.24 -7.46 -10.23
C ARG A 84 0.55 -5.98 -10.32
N VAL A 85 1.59 -5.52 -9.59
CA VAL A 85 2.04 -4.12 -9.66
C VAL A 85 2.35 -3.74 -11.11
N VAL A 86 3.15 -4.53 -11.79
CA VAL A 86 3.55 -4.26 -13.17
C VAL A 86 2.34 -4.30 -14.10
N ALA A 87 1.44 -5.27 -13.89
CA ALA A 87 0.26 -5.45 -14.75
C ALA A 87 -0.68 -4.24 -14.71
N VAL A 88 -0.71 -3.48 -13.62
CA VAL A 88 -1.62 -2.35 -13.46
C VAL A 88 -0.92 -1.00 -13.43
N GLY A 89 0.30 -0.93 -13.98
CA GLY A 89 0.95 0.34 -14.25
C GLY A 89 1.98 0.82 -13.24
N GLY A 90 2.29 0.02 -12.23
CA GLY A 90 3.36 0.34 -11.30
C GLY A 90 4.71 -0.16 -11.81
N LYS A 91 5.75 0.08 -11.03
CA LYS A 91 7.12 -0.31 -11.37
C LYS A 91 7.80 -0.94 -10.18
N VAL A 92 8.59 -1.97 -10.41
CA VAL A 92 9.46 -2.53 -9.37
C VAL A 92 10.61 -1.56 -9.14
N ALA A 93 10.75 -1.07 -7.92
CA ALA A 93 11.82 -0.14 -7.55
C ALA A 93 12.99 -0.88 -6.88
N TYR A 94 12.68 -1.93 -6.13
CA TYR A 94 13.69 -2.76 -5.47
C TYR A 94 13.20 -4.20 -5.53
N PRO A 95 13.97 -5.11 -6.14
CA PRO A 95 13.48 -6.48 -6.34
C PRO A 95 13.41 -7.27 -5.04
N LYS A 96 12.71 -8.41 -5.08
CA LYS A 96 12.61 -9.29 -3.92
C LYS A 96 14.00 -9.62 -3.40
N THR A 97 14.24 -9.33 -2.12
CA THR A 97 15.55 -9.46 -1.48
C THR A 97 15.39 -10.09 -0.11
N SER A 98 16.24 -11.06 0.20
CA SER A 98 16.26 -11.66 1.53
C SER A 98 16.87 -10.68 2.53
N ILE A 99 16.26 -10.58 3.70
CA ILE A 99 16.80 -9.81 4.83
C ILE A 99 17.09 -10.75 6.02
N GLY A 100 17.39 -12.00 5.71
CA GLY A 100 17.75 -12.99 6.72
C GLY A 100 16.54 -13.52 7.46
N GLU A 101 16.66 -13.62 8.79
CA GLU A 101 15.59 -14.18 9.61
C GLU A 101 14.30 -13.38 9.57
N LEU A 102 14.38 -12.10 9.22
CA LEU A 102 13.20 -11.24 9.16
C LEU A 102 12.38 -11.46 7.88
N GLY A 103 12.88 -12.26 6.95
CA GLY A 103 12.13 -12.64 5.76
C GLY A 103 12.62 -11.97 4.48
N TRP A 104 11.69 -11.42 3.72
CA TRP A 104 11.94 -10.88 2.40
C TRP A 104 11.28 -9.53 2.24
N VAL A 105 11.89 -8.65 1.45
CA VAL A 105 11.33 -7.31 1.17
C VAL A 105 11.42 -7.02 -0.33
N ALA A 106 10.61 -6.07 -0.76
CA ALA A 106 10.66 -5.50 -2.10
C ALA A 106 10.05 -4.10 -2.05
N GLU A 107 10.24 -3.32 -3.10
CA GLU A 107 9.64 -1.99 -3.20
C GLU A 107 9.12 -1.76 -4.60
N PHE A 108 8.05 -0.97 -4.70
CA PHE A 108 7.50 -0.59 -5.99
C PHE A 108 7.04 0.86 -5.97
N GLU A 109 6.95 1.42 -7.17
CA GLU A 109 6.31 2.73 -7.37
C GLU A 109 4.87 2.49 -7.78
N ASP A 110 3.94 3.15 -7.11
CA ASP A 110 2.53 3.03 -7.46
C ASP A 110 2.20 3.95 -8.65
N THR A 111 0.93 3.97 -9.06
CA THR A 111 0.50 4.79 -10.19
C THR A 111 0.44 6.28 -9.86
N GLU A 112 0.60 6.63 -8.58
CA GLU A 112 0.43 8.01 -8.12
C GLU A 112 1.74 8.73 -7.85
N GLY A 113 2.86 7.99 -7.86
CA GLY A 113 4.17 8.58 -7.60
C GLY A 113 4.68 8.34 -6.18
N ASN A 114 4.11 7.36 -5.48
CA ASN A 114 4.59 6.97 -4.16
C ASN A 114 5.52 5.76 -4.24
N LEU A 115 6.44 5.65 -3.28
CA LEU A 115 7.28 4.47 -3.10
C LEU A 115 6.71 3.65 -1.95
N ILE A 116 6.35 2.41 -2.23
CA ILE A 116 5.68 1.50 -1.28
C ILE A 116 6.53 0.25 -1.16
N ALA A 117 6.53 -0.35 0.01
CA ALA A 117 7.33 -1.55 0.28
C ALA A 117 6.46 -2.75 0.62
N LEU A 118 7.04 -3.92 0.43
CA LEU A 118 6.41 -5.21 0.72
C LEU A 118 7.31 -6.00 1.67
N HIS A 119 6.70 -6.75 2.54
CA HIS A 119 7.38 -7.67 3.43
C HIS A 119 6.66 -9.01 3.43
N SER A 120 7.44 -10.09 3.44
CA SER A 120 6.90 -11.44 3.57
C SER A 120 7.85 -12.29 4.40
N ASN A 121 7.29 -13.19 5.18
CA ASN A 121 8.09 -14.20 5.88
C ASN A 121 8.44 -15.37 4.97
N ASN A 122 7.83 -15.44 3.80
CA ASN A 122 8.03 -16.52 2.83
C ASN A 122 8.83 -16.03 1.63
N GLY A 123 9.69 -16.88 1.13
CA GLY A 123 10.49 -16.58 -0.05
C GLY A 123 9.72 -16.50 -1.36
#